data_50839f42abbd90d8631e663bf4bd2159
#
_entry.id   50839f42abbd90d8631e663bf4bd2159
#
_cell.length_a   1.000
_cell.length_b   1.000
_cell.length_c   1.000
_cell.angle_alpha   90.00
_cell.angle_beta   90.00
_cell.angle_gamma   90.00
#
_symmetry.space_group_name_H-M   'P 1'
#
loop_
_entity.id
_entity.type
_entity.pdbx_description
1 polymer ?
#
loop_
_entity_poly.entity_id
_entity_poly.type
_entity_poly.pdbx_seq_one_letter_code
_entity_poly.pdbx_strand_id
1 'polypeptide(L)'
;MSRQAGLFDQEASAPARRKSAPGEVQPSWDSPLLQAPVLPTEIRLGTSSWFFPGWRGLVYEGVHPQTALSKKGLGAYAQIPLLRTVSLDRTFYAPITTVDYARYAAQVPDHFSFVVKAPALVCDAVMRDESGRGKVPNPHFLDPGIASREFVVPCLEGLGPKAGPLVFQVSPLPRGLVEESTTVIERLAAFFAALPKELGRQRPIYALELRNPELLTPRLMRMLGEQGVRYCVGLHDRMPEIERQELALKALDGDAPGDLVVRWNLHRGFLYQAAKQRYEPFDRLVDEDPETRRILARMAARAFKAGRKVWITANNKAEGSAPLSLLKLAREVHAGLQ
;
A
#
# COMPACT_ATOMS: atom_id res chain seq x y z
N MET A 1 43.97 -26.30 16.13
CA MET A 1 43.48 -25.08 16.82
C MET A 1 43.53 -23.93 15.82
N SER A 2 42.45 -23.62 15.21
CA SER A 2 42.31 -22.45 14.35
C SER A 2 40.98 -21.77 14.68
N ARG A 3 41.05 -20.53 15.12
CA ARG A 3 39.92 -19.65 15.50
C ARG A 3 39.25 -19.15 14.19
N GLN A 4 38.01 -19.50 13.97
CA GLN A 4 37.11 -18.75 13.11
C GLN A 4 36.57 -17.56 13.91
N ALA A 5 37.05 -16.36 13.58
CA ALA A 5 36.50 -15.09 14.07
C ALA A 5 35.27 -14.72 13.23
N GLY A 6 34.26 -14.19 13.90
CA GLY A 6 32.95 -13.92 13.36
C GLY A 6 32.89 -12.83 12.29
N LEU A 7 31.99 -13.04 11.36
CA LEU A 7 31.67 -12.18 10.21
C LEU A 7 30.31 -11.51 10.43
N PHE A 8 30.10 -10.82 11.56
CA PHE A 8 28.87 -10.06 11.84
C PHE A 8 29.18 -8.88 12.78
N ASP A 9 29.96 -7.90 12.27
CA ASP A 9 30.01 -6.56 12.85
C ASP A 9 30.19 -5.55 11.70
N GLN A 10 29.09 -5.31 10.98
CA GLN A 10 28.95 -4.03 10.25
C GLN A 10 28.00 -3.15 11.02
N GLU A 11 28.55 -2.32 11.90
CA GLU A 11 27.85 -1.15 12.40
C GLU A 11 27.39 -0.29 11.22
N ALA A 12 26.07 -0.20 11.04
CA ALA A 12 25.47 0.71 10.09
C ALA A 12 25.77 2.14 10.55
N SER A 13 26.76 2.77 9.94
CA SER A 13 27.11 4.17 10.17
C SER A 13 25.89 5.04 9.86
N ALA A 14 25.49 5.89 10.82
CA ALA A 14 24.43 6.87 10.63
C ALA A 14 24.71 7.72 9.37
N PRO A 15 23.71 7.97 8.52
CA PRO A 15 23.91 8.74 7.29
C PRO A 15 24.36 10.17 7.63
N ALA A 16 25.45 10.61 6.99
CA ALA A 16 26.04 11.91 7.21
C ALA A 16 25.05 13.05 6.89
N ARG A 17 24.90 14.00 7.82
CA ARG A 17 24.08 15.20 7.67
C ARG A 17 24.59 16.03 6.47
N ARG A 18 23.89 15.97 5.33
CA ARG A 18 24.15 16.89 4.20
C ARG A 18 23.59 18.27 4.55
N LYS A 19 24.37 19.33 4.37
CA LYS A 19 23.87 20.71 4.45
C LYS A 19 22.86 20.91 3.30
N SER A 20 21.62 21.20 3.65
CA SER A 20 20.50 21.38 2.71
C SER A 20 20.56 22.72 1.98
N ALA A 21 20.10 22.73 0.73
CA ALA A 21 19.81 23.96 -0.01
C ALA A 21 18.57 24.67 0.59
N PRO A 22 18.50 26.01 0.54
CA PRO A 22 17.31 26.74 1.01
C PRO A 22 16.04 26.27 0.31
N GLY A 23 15.01 25.89 1.09
CA GLY A 23 13.70 25.45 0.58
C GLY A 23 13.59 23.96 0.24
N GLU A 24 14.58 23.13 0.58
CA GLU A 24 14.52 21.67 0.49
C GLU A 24 13.84 21.11 1.74
N VAL A 25 12.91 20.13 1.55
CA VAL A 25 12.31 19.40 2.65
C VAL A 25 13.29 18.35 3.15
N GLN A 26 13.62 18.37 4.44
CA GLN A 26 14.55 17.46 5.06
C GLN A 26 13.82 16.42 5.93
N PRO A 27 14.36 15.20 6.06
CA PRO A 27 13.87 14.24 7.04
C PRO A 27 14.18 14.71 8.45
N SER A 28 13.33 14.33 9.41
CA SER A 28 13.59 14.56 10.82
C SER A 28 14.60 13.55 11.36
N TRP A 29 15.83 13.98 11.61
CA TRP A 29 16.88 13.12 12.14
C TRP A 29 16.78 12.87 13.66
N ASP A 30 15.88 13.57 14.36
CA ASP A 30 15.55 13.34 15.76
C ASP A 30 14.26 12.51 15.91
N SER A 31 13.81 11.90 14.82
CA SER A 31 12.56 11.14 14.75
C SER A 31 12.61 9.86 15.59
N PRO A 32 11.53 9.54 16.35
CA PRO A 32 11.39 8.24 16.99
C PRO A 32 11.35 7.07 15.99
N LEU A 33 11.06 7.34 14.71
CA LEU A 33 11.04 6.31 13.65
C LEU A 33 12.42 5.74 13.36
N LEU A 34 13.49 6.46 13.69
CA LEU A 34 14.88 5.98 13.56
C LEU A 34 15.23 4.88 14.56
N GLN A 35 14.41 4.71 15.62
CA GLN A 35 14.53 3.63 16.59
C GLN A 35 13.77 2.37 16.19
N ALA A 36 13.21 2.34 14.97
CA ALA A 36 12.56 1.16 14.45
C ALA A 36 13.58 0.02 14.25
N PRO A 37 13.22 -1.24 14.53
CA PRO A 37 14.07 -2.37 14.21
C PRO A 37 14.29 -2.45 12.70
N VAL A 38 15.49 -2.88 12.32
CA VAL A 38 15.79 -3.16 10.91
C VAL A 38 15.02 -4.42 10.48
N LEU A 39 14.15 -4.25 9.51
CA LEU A 39 13.40 -5.36 8.91
C LEU A 39 14.10 -5.82 7.61
N PRO A 40 13.90 -7.09 7.21
CA PRO A 40 14.32 -7.57 5.89
C PRO A 40 13.83 -6.69 4.74
N THR A 41 14.55 -6.66 3.63
CA THR A 41 14.23 -5.80 2.47
C THR A 41 12.95 -6.20 1.76
N GLU A 42 12.51 -7.45 1.92
CA GLU A 42 11.26 -7.98 1.41
C GLU A 42 10.04 -7.43 2.14
N ILE A 43 10.20 -6.96 3.38
CA ILE A 43 9.13 -6.35 4.17
C ILE A 43 9.19 -4.83 4.01
N ARG A 44 8.22 -4.29 3.30
CA ARG A 44 8.10 -2.87 3.00
C ARG A 44 6.90 -2.28 3.73
N LEU A 45 7.20 -1.49 4.75
CA LEU A 45 6.22 -0.71 5.48
C LEU A 45 6.20 0.72 4.96
N GLY A 46 5.03 1.33 4.89
CA GLY A 46 4.87 2.70 4.44
C GLY A 46 3.45 3.22 4.62
N THR A 47 3.18 4.37 4.08
CA THR A 47 1.93 5.10 4.33
C THR A 47 1.10 5.24 3.05
N SER A 48 -0.19 5.59 3.21
CA SER A 48 -1.10 5.84 2.08
C SER A 48 -0.79 7.14 1.32
N SER A 49 0.08 7.97 1.85
CA SER A 49 0.59 9.22 1.26
C SER A 49 1.73 9.76 2.10
N TRP A 50 2.50 10.73 1.61
CA TRP A 50 3.66 11.30 2.31
C TRP A 50 3.49 12.78 2.71
N PHE A 51 2.45 13.49 2.33
CA PHE A 51 2.37 14.95 2.42
C PHE A 51 1.47 15.46 3.56
N PHE A 52 1.74 15.03 4.80
CA PHE A 52 1.00 15.47 5.99
C PHE A 52 1.83 16.46 6.84
N PRO A 53 1.40 17.74 6.97
CA PRO A 53 2.09 18.73 7.81
C PRO A 53 2.23 18.33 9.29
N GLY A 54 1.27 17.56 9.81
CA GLY A 54 1.30 17.05 11.19
C GLY A 54 2.44 16.05 11.47
N TRP A 55 3.17 15.60 10.45
CA TRP A 55 4.33 14.72 10.64
C TRP A 55 5.65 15.46 10.89
N ARG A 56 5.56 16.74 11.27
CA ARG A 56 6.70 17.51 11.76
C ARG A 56 7.33 16.79 12.96
N GLY A 57 8.65 16.62 12.95
CA GLY A 57 9.39 15.89 13.99
C GLY A 57 9.26 14.36 13.90
N LEU A 58 8.30 13.85 13.15
CA LEU A 58 8.16 12.42 12.88
C LEU A 58 8.84 12.03 11.55
N VAL A 59 8.50 12.70 10.48
CA VAL A 59 9.03 12.44 9.13
C VAL A 59 9.84 13.62 8.63
N TYR A 60 9.39 14.85 8.87
CA TYR A 60 9.96 16.07 8.32
C TYR A 60 10.54 16.97 9.39
N GLU A 61 11.70 17.54 9.12
CA GLU A 61 12.24 18.64 9.89
C GLU A 61 11.49 19.95 9.54
N GLY A 62 11.13 20.74 10.57
CA GLY A 62 10.49 22.03 10.38
C GLY A 62 9.01 21.97 9.99
N VAL A 63 8.46 23.14 9.69
CA VAL A 63 7.05 23.32 9.30
C VAL A 63 6.95 23.51 7.78
N HIS A 64 6.18 22.68 7.14
CA HIS A 64 5.96 22.74 5.71
C HIS A 64 4.47 22.70 5.38
N PRO A 65 3.97 23.54 4.45
CA PRO A 65 2.61 23.40 3.95
C PRO A 65 2.45 22.10 3.13
N GLN A 66 1.26 21.56 3.11
CA GLN A 66 0.94 20.32 2.39
C GLN A 66 1.36 20.35 0.92
N THR A 67 1.22 21.51 0.26
CA THR A 67 1.62 21.69 -1.15
C THR A 67 3.13 21.56 -1.38
N ALA A 68 3.95 22.00 -0.42
CA ALA A 68 5.40 21.83 -0.48
C ALA A 68 5.79 20.37 -0.25
N LEU A 69 5.20 19.71 0.76
CA LEU A 69 5.41 18.29 1.02
C LEU A 69 4.98 17.41 -0.16
N SER A 70 3.85 17.70 -0.78
CA SER A 70 3.37 16.96 -1.96
C SER A 70 4.37 16.99 -3.11
N LYS A 71 5.05 18.13 -3.32
CA LYS A 71 5.97 18.31 -4.44
C LYS A 71 7.40 17.86 -4.14
N LYS A 72 7.87 18.05 -2.90
CA LYS A 72 9.30 17.93 -2.52
C LYS A 72 9.54 16.99 -1.33
N GLY A 73 8.48 16.50 -0.64
CA GLY A 73 8.62 15.72 0.59
C GLY A 73 8.98 14.24 0.38
N LEU A 74 8.74 13.69 -0.82
CA LEU A 74 8.92 12.26 -1.05
C LEU A 74 10.36 11.80 -0.83
N GLY A 75 11.35 12.60 -1.27
CA GLY A 75 12.76 12.30 -1.07
C GLY A 75 13.16 12.25 0.40
N ALA A 76 12.64 13.18 1.22
CA ALA A 76 12.86 13.18 2.66
C ALA A 76 12.13 12.01 3.35
N TYR A 77 10.90 11.71 2.94
CA TYR A 77 10.15 10.56 3.41
C TYR A 77 10.91 9.24 3.21
N ALA A 78 11.46 9.04 2.02
CA ALA A 78 12.17 7.82 1.64
C ALA A 78 13.56 7.67 2.31
N GLN A 79 14.06 8.70 2.99
CA GLN A 79 15.28 8.64 3.80
C GLN A 79 15.03 8.08 5.22
N ILE A 80 13.79 7.98 5.67
CA ILE A 80 13.46 7.33 6.95
C ILE A 80 13.52 5.80 6.75
N PRO A 81 14.43 5.07 7.41
CA PRO A 81 14.70 3.65 7.12
C PRO A 81 13.50 2.71 7.29
N LEU A 82 12.54 3.09 8.14
CA LEU A 82 11.28 2.37 8.34
C LEU A 82 10.38 2.44 7.10
N LEU A 83 10.42 3.56 6.37
CA LEU A 83 9.45 3.90 5.32
C LEU A 83 9.99 3.50 3.93
N ARG A 84 9.74 2.26 3.54
CA ARG A 84 10.28 1.65 2.30
C ARG A 84 9.28 1.53 1.16
N THR A 85 8.06 1.97 1.38
CA THR A 85 7.00 2.04 0.39
C THR A 85 6.07 3.22 0.66
N VAL A 86 5.28 3.58 -0.34
CA VAL A 86 4.18 4.53 -0.21
C VAL A 86 3.11 4.19 -1.24
N SER A 87 1.84 4.44 -0.92
CA SER A 87 0.76 4.30 -1.89
C SER A 87 0.65 5.55 -2.76
N LEU A 88 0.62 5.37 -4.07
CA LEU A 88 0.28 6.40 -5.04
C LEU A 88 -1.24 6.36 -5.29
N ASP A 89 -2.01 7.02 -4.42
CA ASP A 89 -3.47 7.07 -4.53
C ASP A 89 -3.98 8.18 -5.48
N ARG A 90 -3.11 9.12 -5.87
CA ARG A 90 -3.43 10.18 -6.84
C ARG A 90 -3.90 9.61 -8.18
N THR A 91 -3.32 8.50 -8.60
CA THR A 91 -3.67 7.80 -9.84
C THR A 91 -5.13 7.32 -9.91
N PHE A 92 -5.79 7.18 -8.75
CA PHE A 92 -7.21 6.86 -8.69
C PHE A 92 -8.11 7.94 -9.30
N TYR A 93 -7.75 9.21 -9.12
CA TYR A 93 -8.56 10.34 -9.60
C TYR A 93 -8.35 10.63 -11.08
N ALA A 94 -7.13 10.45 -11.56
CA ALA A 94 -6.80 10.57 -12.98
C ALA A 94 -5.54 9.75 -13.30
N PRO A 95 -5.46 9.11 -14.48
CA PRO A 95 -4.23 8.52 -14.97
C PRO A 95 -3.09 9.56 -15.00
N ILE A 96 -1.87 9.11 -14.75
CA ILE A 96 -0.68 9.94 -14.84
C ILE A 96 0.28 9.37 -15.89
N THR A 97 1.14 10.24 -16.43
CA THR A 97 2.04 9.88 -17.51
C THR A 97 3.23 9.04 -17.05
N THR A 98 3.88 8.32 -17.98
CA THR A 98 5.16 7.64 -17.74
C THR A 98 6.20 8.62 -17.16
N VAL A 99 6.25 9.86 -17.64
CA VAL A 99 7.17 10.89 -17.14
C VAL A 99 6.89 11.26 -15.68
N ASP A 100 5.62 11.33 -15.27
CA ASP A 100 5.27 11.62 -13.88
C ASP A 100 5.64 10.45 -12.96
N TYR A 101 5.45 9.20 -13.40
CA TYR A 101 5.95 8.02 -12.68
C TYR A 101 7.48 8.03 -12.55
N ALA A 102 8.20 8.34 -13.63
CA ALA A 102 9.65 8.45 -13.60
C ALA A 102 10.16 9.53 -12.63
N ARG A 103 9.43 10.66 -12.52
CA ARG A 103 9.74 11.71 -11.53
C ARG A 103 9.57 11.22 -10.09
N TYR A 104 8.59 10.36 -9.80
CA TYR A 104 8.48 9.72 -8.48
C TYR A 104 9.63 8.74 -8.25
N ALA A 105 9.93 7.90 -9.22
CA ALA A 105 11.03 6.94 -9.12
C ALA A 105 12.39 7.61 -8.87
N ALA A 106 12.64 8.75 -9.49
CA ALA A 106 13.90 9.50 -9.33
C ALA A 106 14.09 10.11 -7.92
N GLN A 107 13.03 10.26 -7.12
CA GLN A 107 13.09 10.87 -5.79
C GLN A 107 13.42 9.88 -4.67
N VAL A 108 13.40 8.59 -4.94
CA VAL A 108 13.51 7.54 -3.92
C VAL A 108 14.67 6.59 -4.21
N PRO A 109 15.28 5.96 -3.19
CA PRO A 109 16.38 5.02 -3.38
C PRO A 109 15.93 3.74 -4.10
N ASP A 110 16.88 2.92 -4.57
CA ASP A 110 16.59 1.73 -5.38
C ASP A 110 15.82 0.64 -4.64
N HIS A 111 15.97 0.54 -3.34
CA HIS A 111 15.23 -0.43 -2.53
C HIS A 111 13.76 -0.05 -2.29
N PHE A 112 13.39 1.20 -2.61
CA PHE A 112 12.03 1.70 -2.41
C PHE A 112 11.07 1.14 -3.47
N SER A 113 9.83 0.87 -3.07
CA SER A 113 8.81 0.33 -3.98
C SER A 113 7.48 1.02 -3.76
N PHE A 114 6.76 1.31 -4.83
CA PHE A 114 5.46 1.98 -4.76
C PHE A 114 4.32 0.96 -4.79
N VAL A 115 3.32 1.13 -3.92
CA VAL A 115 1.99 0.54 -4.11
C VAL A 115 1.18 1.51 -4.94
N VAL A 116 0.66 1.09 -6.09
CA VAL A 116 0.02 2.02 -7.03
C VAL A 116 -1.45 1.66 -7.19
N LYS A 117 -2.33 2.60 -6.85
CA LYS A 117 -3.77 2.42 -6.96
C LYS A 117 -4.25 2.66 -8.40
N ALA A 118 -4.98 1.71 -8.96
CA ALA A 118 -5.54 1.83 -10.30
C ALA A 118 -6.59 2.95 -10.39
N PRO A 119 -6.77 3.58 -11.56
CA PRO A 119 -7.73 4.67 -11.76
C PRO A 119 -9.19 4.23 -11.56
N ALA A 120 -10.01 5.11 -10.99
CA ALA A 120 -11.46 4.96 -10.92
C ALA A 120 -12.09 4.72 -12.31
N LEU A 121 -11.45 5.24 -13.34
CA LEU A 121 -11.82 5.03 -14.75
C LEU A 121 -12.10 3.55 -15.06
N VAL A 122 -11.32 2.63 -14.49
CA VAL A 122 -11.47 1.18 -14.73
C VAL A 122 -11.93 0.40 -13.49
N CYS A 123 -11.94 1.03 -12.31
CA CYS A 123 -12.28 0.38 -11.04
C CYS A 123 -13.69 0.70 -10.52
N ASP A 124 -14.31 1.77 -11.01
CA ASP A 124 -15.66 2.18 -10.61
C ASP A 124 -16.69 1.67 -11.61
N ALA A 125 -17.69 0.92 -11.14
CA ALA A 125 -18.78 0.43 -11.99
C ALA A 125 -19.75 1.52 -12.42
N VAL A 126 -19.76 2.66 -11.72
CA VAL A 126 -20.60 3.82 -12.04
C VAL A 126 -19.75 5.09 -12.10
N MET A 127 -20.08 5.98 -13.01
CA MET A 127 -19.48 7.31 -13.04
C MET A 127 -20.01 8.11 -11.85
N ARG A 128 -19.09 8.70 -11.07
CA ARG A 128 -19.41 9.47 -9.87
C ARG A 128 -19.26 10.96 -10.16
N ASP A 129 -20.21 11.73 -9.66
CA ASP A 129 -20.13 13.20 -9.65
C ASP A 129 -19.18 13.69 -8.52
N GLU A 130 -18.99 15.01 -8.43
CA GLU A 130 -18.16 15.65 -7.40
C GLU A 130 -18.62 15.35 -5.96
N SER A 131 -19.89 15.01 -5.78
CA SER A 131 -20.45 14.58 -4.48
C SER A 131 -20.21 13.11 -4.15
N GLY A 132 -19.57 12.36 -5.05
CA GLY A 132 -19.33 10.92 -4.95
C GLY A 132 -20.54 10.05 -5.26
N ARG A 133 -21.66 10.66 -5.74
CA ARG A 133 -22.84 9.93 -6.17
C ARG A 133 -22.71 9.59 -7.65
N GLY A 134 -23.14 8.39 -8.02
CA GLY A 134 -23.15 7.96 -9.41
C GLY A 134 -24.31 7.03 -9.69
N LYS A 135 -24.99 7.25 -10.81
CA LYS A 135 -26.08 6.41 -11.30
C LYS A 135 -25.84 5.89 -12.72
N VAL A 136 -24.96 6.55 -13.45
CA VAL A 136 -24.68 6.21 -14.84
C VAL A 136 -23.63 5.11 -14.85
N PRO A 137 -23.90 3.97 -15.54
CA PRO A 137 -22.90 2.92 -15.71
C PRO A 137 -21.61 3.47 -16.34
N ASN A 138 -20.47 3.02 -15.83
CA ASN A 138 -19.18 3.35 -16.40
C ASN A 138 -18.87 2.36 -17.56
N PRO A 139 -18.79 2.83 -18.82
CA PRO A 139 -18.52 1.94 -19.96
C PRO A 139 -17.11 1.35 -19.93
N HIS A 140 -16.21 1.94 -19.16
CA HIS A 140 -14.80 1.51 -19.03
C HIS A 140 -14.53 0.63 -17.80
N PHE A 141 -15.59 0.29 -17.05
CA PHE A 141 -15.45 -0.59 -15.89
C PHE A 141 -14.93 -1.97 -16.28
N LEU A 142 -13.75 -2.32 -15.76
CA LEU A 142 -13.02 -3.55 -16.08
C LEU A 142 -12.67 -3.66 -17.58
N ASP A 143 -12.34 -2.54 -18.23
CA ASP A 143 -11.79 -2.54 -19.59
C ASP A 143 -10.27 -2.78 -19.52
N PRO A 144 -9.76 -3.94 -19.98
CA PRO A 144 -8.34 -4.27 -19.88
C PRO A 144 -7.48 -3.46 -20.86
N GLY A 145 -8.05 -3.04 -21.99
CA GLY A 145 -7.34 -2.20 -22.97
C GLY A 145 -7.05 -0.81 -22.41
N ILE A 146 -8.06 -0.19 -21.79
CA ILE A 146 -7.89 1.09 -21.10
C ILE A 146 -6.97 0.94 -19.90
N ALA A 147 -7.16 -0.09 -19.06
CA ALA A 147 -6.30 -0.33 -17.91
C ALA A 147 -4.83 -0.50 -18.31
N SER A 148 -4.56 -1.23 -19.40
CA SER A 148 -3.20 -1.42 -19.91
C SER A 148 -2.59 -0.13 -20.40
N ARG A 149 -3.30 0.62 -21.27
CA ARG A 149 -2.78 1.82 -21.94
C ARG A 149 -2.65 3.01 -20.99
N GLU A 150 -3.65 3.24 -20.14
CA GLU A 150 -3.72 4.44 -19.30
C GLU A 150 -3.11 4.24 -17.90
N PHE A 151 -2.80 3.01 -17.51
CA PHE A 151 -2.30 2.73 -16.15
C PHE A 151 -1.13 1.76 -16.12
N VAL A 152 -1.28 0.51 -16.57
CA VAL A 152 -0.28 -0.54 -16.34
C VAL A 152 1.02 -0.23 -17.06
N VAL A 153 0.97 0.06 -18.36
CA VAL A 153 2.16 0.34 -19.17
C VAL A 153 2.87 1.61 -18.70
N PRO A 154 2.22 2.77 -18.57
CA PRO A 154 2.87 3.97 -18.06
C PRO A 154 3.48 3.80 -16.66
N CYS A 155 2.82 3.06 -15.77
CA CYS A 155 3.29 2.79 -14.43
C CYS A 155 4.58 1.94 -14.44
N LEU A 156 4.59 0.85 -15.18
CA LEU A 156 5.75 -0.05 -15.26
C LEU A 156 6.93 0.61 -15.96
N GLU A 157 6.71 1.31 -17.06
CA GLU A 157 7.77 2.04 -17.76
C GLU A 157 8.38 3.14 -16.92
N GLY A 158 7.53 3.92 -16.22
CA GLY A 158 8.00 5.08 -15.46
C GLY A 158 8.62 4.73 -14.10
N LEU A 159 8.05 3.78 -13.36
CA LEU A 159 8.61 3.35 -12.07
C LEU A 159 9.73 2.33 -12.22
N GLY A 160 9.77 1.58 -13.32
CA GLY A 160 10.75 0.53 -13.52
C GLY A 160 10.73 -0.50 -12.39
N PRO A 161 11.90 -0.89 -11.84
CA PRO A 161 12.00 -1.88 -10.76
C PRO A 161 11.37 -1.41 -9.42
N LYS A 162 11.02 -0.13 -9.31
CA LYS A 162 10.35 0.45 -8.13
C LYS A 162 8.82 0.29 -8.17
N ALA A 163 8.27 -0.25 -9.26
CA ALA A 163 6.87 -0.65 -9.32
C ALA A 163 6.64 -1.85 -8.39
N GLY A 164 5.84 -1.65 -7.36
CA GLY A 164 5.33 -2.69 -6.48
C GLY A 164 3.93 -3.15 -6.91
N PRO A 165 3.05 -3.53 -5.98
CA PRO A 165 1.71 -3.96 -6.31
C PRO A 165 0.87 -2.88 -7.01
N LEU A 166 0.25 -3.24 -8.13
CA LEU A 166 -0.75 -2.46 -8.83
C LEU A 166 -2.12 -2.89 -8.27
N VAL A 167 -2.72 -2.03 -7.44
CA VAL A 167 -3.93 -2.35 -6.68
C VAL A 167 -5.17 -1.86 -7.42
N PHE A 168 -5.95 -2.78 -7.94
CA PHE A 168 -7.27 -2.52 -8.49
C PHE A 168 -8.30 -2.53 -7.35
N GLN A 169 -8.56 -1.33 -6.80
CA GLN A 169 -9.59 -1.18 -5.78
C GLN A 169 -10.94 -1.00 -6.46
N VAL A 170 -11.75 -2.05 -6.46
CA VAL A 170 -13.15 -1.97 -6.92
C VAL A 170 -13.97 -1.22 -5.87
N SER A 171 -14.49 -0.06 -6.26
CA SER A 171 -15.40 0.74 -5.43
C SER A 171 -16.70 -0.01 -5.15
N PRO A 172 -17.48 0.39 -4.12
CA PRO A 172 -18.74 -0.29 -3.83
C PRO A 172 -19.62 -0.42 -5.06
N LEU A 173 -19.96 -1.66 -5.40
CA LEU A 173 -20.77 -2.00 -6.56
C LEU A 173 -22.24 -1.69 -6.28
N PRO A 174 -23.01 -1.30 -7.31
CA PRO A 174 -24.47 -1.27 -7.25
C PRO A 174 -25.04 -2.63 -6.85
N ARG A 175 -26.18 -2.60 -6.13
CA ARG A 175 -26.83 -3.81 -5.59
C ARG A 175 -27.07 -4.89 -6.65
N GLY A 176 -27.54 -4.52 -7.83
CA GLY A 176 -27.77 -5.49 -8.93
C GLY A 176 -26.50 -6.25 -9.34
N LEU A 177 -25.33 -5.58 -9.38
CA LEU A 177 -24.07 -6.26 -9.66
C LEU A 177 -23.62 -7.17 -8.52
N VAL A 178 -23.92 -6.81 -7.28
CA VAL A 178 -23.60 -7.66 -6.11
C VAL A 178 -24.46 -8.93 -6.12
N GLU A 179 -25.74 -8.81 -6.48
CA GLU A 179 -26.66 -9.94 -6.64
C GLU A 179 -26.21 -10.88 -7.79
N GLU A 180 -25.57 -10.35 -8.81
CA GLU A 180 -24.93 -11.10 -9.90
C GLU A 180 -23.44 -11.40 -9.63
N SER A 181 -23.06 -11.73 -8.41
CA SER A 181 -21.68 -11.92 -7.97
C SER A 181 -20.87 -12.89 -8.85
N THR A 182 -21.51 -13.92 -9.39
CA THR A 182 -20.92 -14.87 -10.35
C THR A 182 -20.44 -14.16 -11.60
N THR A 183 -21.30 -13.37 -12.24
CA THR A 183 -20.99 -12.60 -13.46
C THR A 183 -19.88 -11.57 -13.19
N VAL A 184 -19.90 -10.92 -12.01
CA VAL A 184 -18.82 -9.98 -11.62
C VAL A 184 -17.48 -10.70 -11.50
N ILE A 185 -17.45 -11.88 -10.88
CA ILE A 185 -16.22 -12.69 -10.75
C ILE A 185 -15.71 -13.13 -12.13
N GLU A 186 -16.57 -13.53 -13.04
CA GLU A 186 -16.20 -13.90 -14.41
C GLU A 186 -15.65 -12.70 -15.19
N ARG A 187 -16.24 -11.52 -15.05
CA ARG A 187 -15.71 -10.27 -15.63
C ARG A 187 -14.34 -9.90 -15.06
N LEU A 188 -14.14 -10.06 -13.75
CA LEU A 188 -12.83 -9.87 -13.12
C LEU A 188 -11.79 -10.86 -13.65
N ALA A 189 -12.18 -12.13 -13.83
CA ALA A 189 -11.31 -13.15 -14.42
C ALA A 189 -10.87 -12.77 -15.84
N ALA A 190 -11.82 -12.42 -16.72
CA ALA A 190 -11.53 -11.98 -18.08
C ALA A 190 -10.65 -10.71 -18.11
N PHE A 191 -10.94 -9.75 -17.23
CA PHE A 191 -10.15 -8.53 -17.09
C PHE A 191 -8.70 -8.83 -16.74
N PHE A 192 -8.45 -9.58 -15.66
CA PHE A 192 -7.09 -9.90 -15.24
C PHE A 192 -6.36 -10.83 -16.22
N ALA A 193 -7.08 -11.73 -16.89
CA ALA A 193 -6.49 -12.58 -17.93
C ALA A 193 -5.92 -11.78 -19.10
N ALA A 194 -6.59 -10.68 -19.46
CA ALA A 194 -6.22 -9.83 -20.58
C ALA A 194 -5.17 -8.75 -20.25
N LEU A 195 -4.85 -8.51 -18.96
CA LEU A 195 -3.78 -7.58 -18.58
C LEU A 195 -2.39 -8.13 -18.94
N PRO A 196 -1.39 -7.25 -19.23
CA PRO A 196 -0.03 -7.65 -19.51
C PRO A 196 0.54 -8.52 -18.38
N LYS A 197 1.05 -9.71 -18.69
CA LYS A 197 1.70 -10.59 -17.71
C LYS A 197 3.18 -10.22 -17.52
N GLU A 198 3.75 -9.55 -18.49
CA GLU A 198 5.11 -9.01 -18.45
C GLU A 198 5.23 -7.77 -19.35
N LEU A 199 6.14 -6.88 -19.02
CA LEU A 199 6.54 -5.74 -19.83
C LEU A 199 8.05 -5.65 -19.81
N GLY A 200 8.71 -6.00 -20.92
CA GLY A 200 10.16 -6.17 -20.96
C GLY A 200 10.61 -7.25 -19.96
N ARG A 201 11.39 -6.85 -18.96
CA ARG A 201 11.86 -7.77 -17.90
C ARG A 201 11.02 -7.70 -16.63
N GLN A 202 9.97 -6.90 -16.61
CA GLN A 202 9.14 -6.69 -15.43
C GLN A 202 7.93 -7.60 -15.46
N ARG A 203 7.63 -8.24 -14.32
CA ARG A 203 6.40 -8.97 -14.09
C ARG A 203 5.57 -8.19 -13.07
N PRO A 204 4.45 -7.58 -13.48
CA PRO A 204 3.62 -6.80 -12.57
C PRO A 204 3.00 -7.69 -11.49
N ILE A 205 2.89 -7.15 -10.28
CA ILE A 205 2.14 -7.76 -9.18
C ILE A 205 0.77 -7.11 -9.17
N TYR A 206 -0.23 -7.81 -9.67
CA TYR A 206 -1.62 -7.35 -9.60
C TYR A 206 -2.24 -7.73 -8.26
N ALA A 207 -2.99 -6.80 -7.68
CA ALA A 207 -3.76 -7.06 -6.47
C ALA A 207 -5.18 -6.50 -6.61
N LEU A 208 -6.17 -7.23 -6.11
CA LEU A 208 -7.55 -6.82 -6.05
C LEU A 208 -7.93 -6.41 -4.63
N GLU A 209 -8.38 -5.17 -4.45
CA GLU A 209 -9.00 -4.69 -3.21
C GLU A 209 -10.51 -4.54 -3.42
N LEU A 210 -11.30 -5.13 -2.55
CA LEU A 210 -12.77 -5.04 -2.59
C LEU A 210 -13.31 -4.01 -1.63
N ARG A 211 -14.57 -3.57 -1.90
CA ARG A 211 -15.40 -2.76 -1.01
C ARG A 211 -16.79 -3.37 -0.80
N ASN A 212 -16.97 -4.60 -1.22
CA ASN A 212 -18.18 -5.40 -1.07
C ASN A 212 -17.82 -6.72 -0.39
N PRO A 213 -18.14 -6.88 0.91
CA PRO A 213 -17.79 -8.08 1.67
C PRO A 213 -18.49 -9.35 1.13
N GLU A 214 -19.62 -9.18 0.43
CA GLU A 214 -20.37 -10.26 -0.20
C GLU A 214 -19.58 -10.99 -1.29
N LEU A 215 -18.65 -10.27 -1.95
CA LEU A 215 -17.79 -10.85 -2.98
C LEU A 215 -16.61 -11.64 -2.40
N LEU A 216 -16.31 -11.51 -1.10
CA LEU A 216 -15.21 -12.25 -0.47
C LEU A 216 -15.61 -13.72 -0.26
N THR A 217 -15.57 -14.49 -1.33
CA THR A 217 -16.02 -15.88 -1.40
C THR A 217 -14.87 -16.81 -1.82
N PRO A 218 -14.98 -18.12 -1.52
CA PRO A 218 -14.01 -19.12 -2.02
C PRO A 218 -13.90 -19.12 -3.55
N ARG A 219 -14.99 -18.83 -4.28
CA ARG A 219 -14.98 -18.72 -5.74
C ARG A 219 -14.07 -17.56 -6.21
N LEU A 220 -14.18 -16.39 -5.57
CA LEU A 220 -13.30 -15.28 -5.89
C LEU A 220 -11.83 -15.62 -5.59
N MET A 221 -11.55 -16.24 -4.44
CA MET A 221 -10.17 -16.58 -4.08
C MET A 221 -9.56 -17.58 -5.07
N ARG A 222 -10.32 -18.56 -5.51
CA ARG A 222 -9.88 -19.50 -6.57
C ARG A 222 -9.58 -18.77 -7.87
N MET A 223 -10.48 -17.90 -8.33
CA MET A 223 -10.28 -17.10 -9.54
C MET A 223 -9.01 -16.24 -9.45
N LEU A 224 -8.77 -15.58 -8.32
CA LEU A 224 -7.54 -14.79 -8.11
C LEU A 224 -6.30 -15.67 -8.22
N GLY A 225 -6.32 -16.86 -7.62
CA GLY A 225 -5.21 -17.83 -7.71
C GLY A 225 -4.94 -18.26 -9.14
N GLU A 226 -5.98 -18.61 -9.90
CA GLU A 226 -5.91 -19.00 -11.32
C GLU A 226 -5.34 -17.89 -12.20
N GLN A 227 -5.62 -16.62 -11.88
CA GLN A 227 -5.11 -15.45 -12.61
C GLN A 227 -3.76 -14.94 -12.10
N GLY A 228 -3.20 -15.51 -11.02
CA GLY A 228 -1.97 -15.04 -10.40
C GLY A 228 -2.11 -13.64 -9.76
N VAL A 229 -3.32 -13.29 -9.32
CA VAL A 229 -3.65 -11.99 -8.72
C VAL A 229 -3.69 -12.11 -7.20
N ARG A 230 -3.10 -11.17 -6.49
CA ARG A 230 -3.15 -11.15 -5.02
C ARG A 230 -4.46 -10.53 -4.53
N TYR A 231 -4.97 -11.05 -3.43
CA TYR A 231 -6.00 -10.34 -2.67
C TYR A 231 -5.31 -9.27 -1.81
N CYS A 232 -5.68 -8.00 -2.00
CA CYS A 232 -5.24 -6.91 -1.15
C CYS A 232 -6.14 -6.84 0.09
N VAL A 233 -5.57 -7.10 1.27
CA VAL A 233 -6.28 -6.94 2.53
C VAL A 233 -6.59 -5.46 2.74
N GLY A 234 -7.87 -5.12 2.73
CA GLY A 234 -8.34 -3.74 2.88
C GLY A 234 -9.04 -3.55 4.22
N LEU A 235 -8.45 -2.78 5.13
CA LEU A 235 -9.10 -2.44 6.39
C LEU A 235 -9.90 -1.15 6.23
N HIS A 236 -11.21 -1.30 6.16
CA HIS A 236 -12.17 -0.24 5.87
C HIS A 236 -13.53 -0.58 6.48
N ASP A 237 -14.35 0.43 6.81
CA ASP A 237 -15.65 0.30 7.48
C ASP A 237 -16.64 -0.68 6.81
N ARG A 238 -16.52 -0.89 5.52
CA ARG A 238 -17.38 -1.80 4.75
C ARG A 238 -16.84 -3.22 4.61
N MET A 239 -15.57 -3.45 4.96
CA MET A 239 -14.96 -4.75 4.80
C MET A 239 -15.04 -5.58 6.09
N PRO A 240 -15.04 -6.91 5.97
CA PRO A 240 -15.00 -7.77 7.14
C PRO A 240 -13.74 -7.53 7.96
N GLU A 241 -13.80 -7.95 9.21
CA GLU A 241 -12.66 -7.97 10.11
C GLU A 241 -11.45 -8.69 9.50
N ILE A 242 -10.27 -8.30 9.94
CA ILE A 242 -9.00 -8.77 9.37
C ILE A 242 -8.87 -10.30 9.47
N GLU A 243 -9.42 -10.93 10.50
CA GLU A 243 -9.40 -12.38 10.71
C GLU A 243 -10.10 -13.12 9.56
N ARG A 244 -11.26 -12.62 9.12
CA ARG A 244 -11.97 -13.19 7.98
C ARG A 244 -11.20 -12.99 6.67
N GLN A 245 -10.52 -11.86 6.52
CA GLN A 245 -9.68 -11.61 5.36
C GLN A 245 -8.40 -12.48 5.38
N GLU A 246 -7.83 -12.75 6.56
CA GLU A 246 -6.72 -13.72 6.70
C GLU A 246 -7.14 -15.14 6.28
N LEU A 247 -8.36 -15.57 6.65
CA LEU A 247 -8.91 -16.85 6.20
C LEU A 247 -9.10 -16.90 4.68
N ALA A 248 -9.54 -15.80 4.08
CA ALA A 248 -9.65 -15.70 2.62
C ALA A 248 -8.27 -15.81 1.94
N LEU A 249 -7.23 -15.18 2.48
CA LEU A 249 -5.86 -15.35 1.98
C LEU A 249 -5.36 -16.79 2.10
N LYS A 250 -5.68 -17.49 3.19
CA LYS A 250 -5.34 -18.92 3.32
C LYS A 250 -6.04 -19.76 2.25
N ALA A 251 -7.28 -19.43 1.91
CA ALA A 251 -8.00 -20.09 0.81
C ALA A 251 -7.41 -19.77 -0.58
N LEU A 252 -6.85 -18.57 -0.77
CA LEU A 252 -6.14 -18.19 -2.00
C LEU A 252 -4.80 -18.92 -2.13
N ASP A 253 -4.05 -18.97 -1.04
CA ASP A 253 -2.65 -19.39 -1.02
C ASP A 253 -2.47 -20.92 -0.92
N GLY A 254 -3.48 -21.65 -0.44
CA GLY A 254 -3.36 -23.07 -0.16
C GLY A 254 -2.28 -23.35 0.91
N ASP A 255 -1.35 -24.24 0.60
CA ASP A 255 -0.32 -24.69 1.54
C ASP A 255 0.83 -23.69 1.74
N ALA A 256 1.08 -22.80 0.77
CA ALA A 256 2.20 -21.87 0.81
C ALA A 256 1.74 -20.42 0.65
N PRO A 257 2.09 -19.51 1.58
CA PRO A 257 1.76 -18.10 1.45
C PRO A 257 2.27 -17.49 0.15
N GLY A 258 1.47 -16.60 -0.46
CA GLY A 258 1.91 -15.73 -1.54
C GLY A 258 2.39 -14.38 -1.01
N ASP A 259 2.74 -13.47 -1.94
CA ASP A 259 3.06 -12.08 -1.59
C ASP A 259 1.91 -11.42 -0.83
N LEU A 260 2.23 -10.64 0.19
CA LEU A 260 1.25 -9.97 1.05
C LEU A 260 1.10 -8.50 0.67
N VAL A 261 -0.12 -8.09 0.36
CA VAL A 261 -0.47 -6.69 0.09
C VAL A 261 -1.56 -6.26 1.06
N VAL A 262 -1.29 -5.20 1.84
CA VAL A 262 -2.23 -4.67 2.83
C VAL A 262 -2.37 -3.16 2.68
N ARG A 263 -3.59 -2.69 2.74
CA ARG A 263 -3.93 -1.27 2.89
C ARG A 263 -4.74 -1.06 4.18
N TRP A 264 -4.05 -0.66 5.23
CA TRP A 264 -4.62 -0.37 6.55
C TRP A 264 -5.16 1.06 6.58
N ASN A 265 -6.37 1.23 6.07
CA ASN A 265 -6.94 2.54 5.76
C ASN A 265 -7.72 3.18 6.91
N LEU A 266 -8.27 2.38 7.84
CA LEU A 266 -9.20 2.87 8.85
C LEU A 266 -9.14 2.02 10.11
N HIS A 267 -9.36 2.67 11.26
CA HIS A 267 -9.55 1.99 12.55
C HIS A 267 -10.83 1.15 12.52
N ARG A 268 -10.76 0.00 13.15
CA ARG A 268 -11.91 -0.89 13.34
C ARG A 268 -13.08 -0.15 14.02
N GLY A 269 -14.27 -0.25 13.45
CA GLY A 269 -15.47 0.36 13.99
C GLY A 269 -15.65 1.86 13.73
N PHE A 270 -14.73 2.53 13.02
CA PHE A 270 -14.85 3.94 12.68
C PHE A 270 -15.33 4.17 11.25
N LEU A 271 -16.07 5.26 11.07
CA LEU A 271 -16.35 5.82 9.75
C LEU A 271 -15.22 6.76 9.32
N TYR A 272 -14.92 6.81 8.03
CA TYR A 272 -13.79 7.54 7.47
C TYR A 272 -13.73 9.02 7.88
N GLN A 273 -14.87 9.74 7.83
CA GLN A 273 -14.91 11.16 8.18
C GLN A 273 -14.76 11.40 9.68
N ALA A 274 -15.37 10.55 10.50
CA ALA A 274 -15.24 10.62 11.95
C ALA A 274 -13.79 10.42 12.41
N ALA A 275 -13.12 9.42 11.87
CA ALA A 275 -11.69 9.18 12.14
C ALA A 275 -10.82 10.36 11.67
N LYS A 276 -11.12 10.96 10.49
CA LYS A 276 -10.38 12.12 10.01
C LYS A 276 -10.46 13.29 10.99
N GLN A 277 -11.64 13.68 11.41
CA GLN A 277 -11.87 14.80 12.33
C GLN A 277 -11.23 14.55 13.70
N ARG A 278 -11.29 13.31 14.18
CA ARG A 278 -10.78 12.92 15.50
C ARG A 278 -9.26 12.90 15.56
N TYR A 279 -8.59 12.57 14.45
CA TYR A 279 -7.16 12.28 14.44
C TYR A 279 -6.30 13.41 13.88
N GLU A 280 -6.88 14.41 13.21
CA GLU A 280 -6.13 15.59 12.81
C GLU A 280 -5.48 16.29 14.03
N PRO A 281 -4.20 16.72 13.94
CA PRO A 281 -3.36 16.85 12.74
C PRO A 281 -2.53 15.61 12.38
N PHE A 282 -2.78 14.41 12.92
CA PHE A 282 -2.12 13.14 12.62
C PHE A 282 -0.69 13.02 13.18
N ASP A 283 -0.40 13.72 14.25
CA ASP A 283 0.91 13.82 14.88
C ASP A 283 1.16 12.79 16.00
N ARG A 284 0.11 12.08 16.43
CA ARG A 284 0.15 11.11 17.53
C ARG A 284 -0.83 9.96 17.32
N LEU A 285 -0.61 8.87 18.05
CA LEU A 285 -1.62 7.81 18.18
C LEU A 285 -2.74 8.31 19.10
N VAL A 286 -3.98 8.06 18.69
CA VAL A 286 -5.19 8.48 19.42
C VAL A 286 -6.01 7.27 19.84
N ASP A 287 -6.38 6.41 18.91
CA ASP A 287 -7.06 5.15 19.19
C ASP A 287 -6.20 4.02 18.64
N GLU A 288 -5.51 3.33 19.53
CA GLU A 288 -4.63 2.24 19.15
C GLU A 288 -5.41 0.95 18.90
N ASP A 289 -5.02 0.19 17.88
CA ASP A 289 -5.57 -1.13 17.57
C ASP A 289 -4.47 -2.21 17.59
N PRO A 290 -4.03 -2.61 18.81
CA PRO A 290 -2.97 -3.61 18.96
C PRO A 290 -3.36 -4.99 18.41
N GLU A 291 -4.65 -5.30 18.36
CA GLU A 291 -5.15 -6.56 17.78
C GLU A 291 -4.86 -6.63 16.29
N THR A 292 -5.29 -5.60 15.54
CA THR A 292 -4.99 -5.50 14.10
C THR A 292 -3.48 -5.51 13.85
N ARG A 293 -2.67 -4.78 14.65
CA ARG A 293 -1.21 -4.80 14.50
C ARG A 293 -0.63 -6.20 14.66
N ARG A 294 -1.07 -6.95 15.70
CA ARG A 294 -0.61 -8.31 15.98
C ARG A 294 -0.94 -9.26 14.83
N ILE A 295 -2.14 -9.15 14.26
CA ILE A 295 -2.53 -9.97 13.12
C ILE A 295 -1.71 -9.62 11.88
N LEU A 296 -1.54 -8.34 11.58
CA LEU A 296 -0.72 -7.89 10.46
C LEU A 296 0.74 -8.34 10.60
N ALA A 297 1.31 -8.25 11.80
CA ALA A 297 2.65 -8.71 12.08
C ALA A 297 2.80 -10.22 11.85
N ARG A 298 1.85 -11.03 12.33
CA ARG A 298 1.81 -12.48 12.10
C ARG A 298 1.71 -12.81 10.61
N MET A 299 0.85 -12.12 9.87
CA MET A 299 0.71 -12.31 8.42
C MET A 299 2.00 -11.96 7.67
N ALA A 300 2.64 -10.83 8.03
CA ALA A 300 3.90 -10.39 7.44
C ALA A 300 5.03 -11.39 7.71
N ALA A 301 5.19 -11.83 8.96
CA ALA A 301 6.20 -12.82 9.33
C ALA A 301 5.99 -14.15 8.61
N ARG A 302 4.74 -14.62 8.49
CA ARG A 302 4.39 -15.85 7.77
C ARG A 302 4.75 -15.75 6.28
N ALA A 303 4.40 -14.65 5.61
CA ALA A 303 4.73 -14.43 4.21
C ALA A 303 6.25 -14.38 4.01
N PHE A 304 6.97 -13.62 4.84
CA PHE A 304 8.42 -13.52 4.75
C PHE A 304 9.12 -14.87 4.97
N LYS A 305 8.73 -15.64 6.00
CA LYS A 305 9.29 -16.98 6.27
C LYS A 305 9.08 -17.96 5.11
N ALA A 306 8.07 -17.71 4.27
CA ALA A 306 7.81 -18.44 3.01
C ALA A 306 8.57 -17.86 1.79
N GLY A 307 9.49 -16.92 1.98
CA GLY A 307 10.27 -16.28 0.91
C GLY A 307 9.47 -15.30 0.07
N ARG A 308 8.36 -14.73 0.62
CA ARG A 308 7.47 -13.82 -0.09
C ARG A 308 7.71 -12.37 0.29
N LYS A 309 7.32 -11.49 -0.61
CA LYS A 309 7.39 -10.03 -0.40
C LYS A 309 6.17 -9.53 0.33
N VAL A 310 6.36 -8.48 1.12
CA VAL A 310 5.30 -7.88 1.94
C VAL A 310 5.25 -6.38 1.67
N TRP A 311 4.06 -5.87 1.39
CA TRP A 311 3.76 -4.44 1.34
C TRP A 311 2.59 -4.14 2.27
N ILE A 312 2.83 -3.31 3.28
CA ILE A 312 1.81 -2.81 4.19
C ILE A 312 1.83 -1.29 4.15
N THR A 313 0.75 -0.68 3.71
CA THR A 313 0.56 0.77 3.76
C THR A 313 -0.50 1.14 4.78
N ALA A 314 -0.17 2.02 5.73
CA ALA A 314 -1.09 2.53 6.74
C ALA A 314 -1.57 3.94 6.39
N ASN A 315 -2.81 4.24 6.73
CA ASN A 315 -3.37 5.58 6.70
C ASN A 315 -3.39 6.15 8.14
N ASN A 316 -3.33 7.47 8.28
CA ASN A 316 -3.45 8.12 9.59
C ASN A 316 -4.75 7.77 10.32
N LYS A 317 -5.80 7.42 9.57
CA LYS A 317 -7.10 7.00 10.12
C LYS A 317 -7.10 5.59 10.70
N ALA A 318 -5.99 4.88 10.61
CA ALA A 318 -5.83 3.59 11.27
C ALA A 318 -5.78 3.74 12.80
N GLU A 319 -4.95 4.67 13.31
CA GLU A 319 -4.76 4.85 14.77
C GLU A 319 -4.46 6.30 15.17
N GLY A 320 -4.47 7.26 14.23
CA GLY A 320 -4.16 8.67 14.48
C GLY A 320 -2.89 9.14 13.77
N SER A 321 -1.84 8.33 13.68
CA SER A 321 -0.59 8.66 13.00
C SER A 321 0.00 7.43 12.32
N ALA A 322 -0.06 7.40 10.99
CA ALA A 322 0.44 6.26 10.21
C ALA A 322 1.93 5.95 10.49
N PRO A 323 2.86 6.93 10.56
CA PRO A 323 4.25 6.64 10.88
C PRO A 323 4.44 5.96 12.24
N LEU A 324 3.69 6.40 13.27
CA LEU A 324 3.78 5.81 14.61
C LEU A 324 3.11 4.43 14.67
N SER A 325 2.00 4.22 13.95
CA SER A 325 1.39 2.89 13.78
C SER A 325 2.39 1.91 13.16
N LEU A 326 3.11 2.34 12.13
CA LEU A 326 4.12 1.52 11.46
C LEU A 326 5.34 1.25 12.35
N LEU A 327 5.75 2.19 13.20
CA LEU A 327 6.80 1.95 14.19
C LEU A 327 6.44 0.81 15.14
N LYS A 328 5.20 0.83 15.67
CA LYS A 328 4.72 -0.25 16.55
C LYS A 328 4.58 -1.56 15.79
N LEU A 329 4.02 -1.53 14.59
CA LEU A 329 3.91 -2.70 13.73
C LEU A 329 5.29 -3.31 13.42
N ALA A 330 6.30 -2.49 13.11
CA ALA A 330 7.65 -2.96 12.83
C ALA A 330 8.26 -3.73 14.02
N ARG A 331 8.02 -3.28 15.25
CA ARG A 331 8.47 -3.97 16.47
C ARG A 331 7.81 -5.33 16.62
N GLU A 332 6.51 -5.42 16.37
CA GLU A 332 5.77 -6.69 16.42
C GLU A 332 6.19 -7.65 15.30
N VAL A 333 6.41 -7.14 14.08
CA VAL A 333 6.94 -7.94 12.97
C VAL A 333 8.32 -8.48 13.32
N HIS A 334 9.22 -7.63 13.82
CA HIS A 334 10.57 -8.04 14.21
C HIS A 334 10.56 -9.15 15.25
N ALA A 335 9.74 -9.01 16.29
CA ALA A 335 9.55 -10.03 17.32
C ALA A 335 9.03 -11.36 16.72
N GLY A 336 8.14 -11.31 15.73
CA GLY A 336 7.61 -12.50 15.04
C GLY A 336 8.59 -13.16 14.06
N LEU A 337 9.73 -12.51 13.77
CA LEU A 337 10.79 -13.06 12.91
C LEU A 337 11.87 -13.81 13.69
N GLN A 338 12.02 -13.47 14.96
CA GLN A 338 12.91 -14.19 15.91
C GLN A 338 12.33 -15.56 16.26
#